data_fdfcf03d78f76f49362b255be9a7b7a6
#
_entry.id   fdfcf03d78f76f49362b255be9a7b7a6
#
_cell.length_a   1.000
_cell.length_b   1.000
_cell.length_c   1.000
_cell.angle_alpha   90.00
_cell.angle_beta   90.00
_cell.angle_gamma   90.00
#
_symmetry.space_group_name_H-M   'P 1'
#
loop_
_entity.id
_entity.type
_entity.pdbx_description
1 polymer ?
#
loop_
_entity_poly.entity_id
_entity_poly.type
_entity_poly.pdbx_seq_one_letter_code
_entity_poly.pdbx_strand_id
1 'polypeptide(L)'
;MKRALLKLLCLLIAATWLLSGCATGYLLDNNVQAFSSLTALPAQPAYRFERLPSQQAPAQAQLEAFADGPLYKAGLRRDDASPVYSVQVAARLQRVLSPYASPWNGWGWGGAWGMGAGWGWGMGGAYWGMETPWYHREVAVIIRELSSSRVVFESHAANDGPWLDDAEVFAAMFEAALQGFPQPPAGPRRVDIPVGR
;
A
#
# COMPACT_ATOMS: atom_id res chain seq x y z
N MET A 1 29.32 20.13 -44.84
CA MET A 1 29.47 19.96 -43.38
C MET A 1 28.24 20.41 -42.58
N LYS A 2 27.71 21.64 -42.74
CA LYS A 2 26.53 22.14 -41.95
C LYS A 2 25.26 21.26 -42.05
N ARG A 3 24.95 20.70 -43.26
CA ARG A 3 23.76 19.84 -43.46
C ARG A 3 23.90 18.46 -42.79
N ALA A 4 25.10 17.92 -42.65
CA ALA A 4 25.37 16.67 -41.99
C ALA A 4 25.24 16.83 -40.45
N LEU A 5 25.75 17.97 -39.93
CA LEU A 5 25.64 18.29 -38.51
C LEU A 5 24.18 18.48 -38.07
N LEU A 6 23.38 19.15 -38.91
CA LEU A 6 21.94 19.35 -38.64
C LEU A 6 21.18 18.03 -38.62
N LYS A 7 21.47 17.10 -39.54
CA LYS A 7 20.88 15.77 -39.57
C LYS A 7 21.24 14.95 -38.33
N LEU A 8 22.50 15.03 -37.87
CA LEU A 8 22.98 14.35 -36.68
C LEU A 8 22.29 14.91 -35.43
N LEU A 9 22.12 16.22 -35.33
CA LEU A 9 21.41 16.88 -34.21
C LEU A 9 19.95 16.49 -34.17
N CYS A 10 19.23 16.44 -35.30
CA CYS A 10 17.86 15.99 -35.38
C CYS A 10 17.71 14.52 -34.98
N LEU A 11 18.67 13.67 -35.33
CA LEU A 11 18.66 12.24 -34.97
C LEU A 11 18.88 12.04 -33.46
N LEU A 12 19.77 12.83 -32.85
CA LEU A 12 20.00 12.83 -31.40
C LEU A 12 18.75 13.30 -30.61
N ILE A 13 18.10 14.37 -31.10
CA ILE A 13 16.86 14.86 -30.48
C ILE A 13 15.74 13.82 -30.63
N ALA A 14 15.59 13.16 -31.77
CA ALA A 14 14.61 12.09 -31.96
C ALA A 14 14.92 10.87 -31.09
N ALA A 15 16.17 10.52 -30.88
CA ALA A 15 16.58 9.42 -30.00
C ALA A 15 16.27 9.70 -28.52
N THR A 16 16.39 10.96 -28.05
CA THR A 16 16.05 11.33 -26.68
C THR A 16 14.54 11.24 -26.40
N TRP A 17 13.69 11.46 -27.40
CA TRP A 17 12.23 11.31 -27.27
C TRP A 17 11.78 9.84 -27.18
N LEU A 18 12.57 8.91 -27.74
CA LEU A 18 12.30 7.48 -27.66
C LEU A 18 12.73 6.86 -26.30
N LEU A 19 13.56 7.56 -25.52
CA LEU A 19 13.99 7.12 -24.18
C LEU A 19 13.07 7.60 -23.04
N SER A 20 11.95 8.27 -23.33
CA SER A 20 10.90 8.52 -22.32
C SER A 20 10.27 7.18 -21.95
N GLY A 21 10.98 6.43 -21.11
CA GLY A 21 10.56 5.12 -20.61
C GLY A 21 9.21 5.20 -19.95
N CYS A 22 8.35 4.25 -20.24
CA CYS A 22 7.10 4.04 -19.51
C CYS A 22 7.42 3.92 -18.02
N ALA A 23 6.95 4.86 -17.21
CA ALA A 23 6.86 4.66 -15.78
C ALA A 23 5.95 3.44 -15.59
N THR A 24 6.52 2.31 -15.18
CA THR A 24 5.76 1.10 -14.91
C THR A 24 5.07 1.27 -13.56
N GLY A 25 3.92 1.95 -13.58
CA GLY A 25 2.99 1.92 -12.45
C GLY A 25 2.38 0.52 -12.34
N TYR A 26 2.09 0.07 -11.12
CA TYR A 26 1.31 -1.14 -10.89
C TYR A 26 0.00 -0.77 -10.19
N LEU A 27 -1.01 -1.64 -10.33
CA LEU A 27 -2.27 -1.49 -9.63
C LEU A 27 -2.19 -2.23 -8.29
N LEU A 28 -2.43 -1.51 -7.20
CA LEU A 28 -2.59 -2.09 -5.88
C LEU A 28 -4.06 -2.44 -5.69
N ASP A 29 -4.38 -3.71 -5.68
CA ASP A 29 -5.72 -4.21 -5.44
C ASP A 29 -5.99 -4.29 -3.93
N ASN A 30 -7.04 -3.60 -3.50
CA ASN A 30 -7.44 -3.56 -2.10
C ASN A 30 -8.85 -4.11 -1.92
N ASN A 31 -9.03 -4.95 -0.91
CA ASN A 31 -10.35 -5.31 -0.42
C ASN A 31 -10.77 -4.29 0.63
N VAL A 32 -11.82 -3.52 0.34
CA VAL A 32 -12.27 -2.42 1.18
C VAL A 32 -13.65 -2.69 1.72
N GLN A 33 -13.82 -2.47 3.03
CA GLN A 33 -15.11 -2.43 3.69
C GLN A 33 -15.22 -1.13 4.47
N ALA A 34 -16.31 -0.38 4.24
CA ALA A 34 -16.50 0.92 4.87
C ALA A 34 -17.95 1.09 5.34
N PHE A 35 -18.09 1.78 6.45
CA PHE A 35 -19.36 2.13 7.07
C PHE A 35 -19.39 3.63 7.33
N SER A 36 -20.50 4.27 7.02
CA SER A 36 -20.69 5.70 7.24
C SER A 36 -22.10 6.00 7.71
N SER A 37 -22.19 6.92 8.65
CA SER A 37 -23.44 7.58 9.04
C SER A 37 -23.53 9.02 8.53
N LEU A 38 -22.50 9.47 7.79
CA LEU A 38 -22.45 10.81 7.21
C LEU A 38 -23.31 10.89 5.95
N THR A 39 -24.15 11.89 5.85
CA THR A 39 -24.90 12.23 4.63
C THR A 39 -24.19 13.28 3.78
N ALA A 40 -23.40 14.15 4.40
CA ALA A 40 -22.61 15.18 3.76
C ALA A 40 -21.51 15.65 4.70
N LEU A 41 -20.47 16.27 4.15
CA LEU A 41 -19.47 16.98 4.94
C LEU A 41 -19.94 18.41 5.25
N PRO A 42 -19.60 18.96 6.44
CA PRO A 42 -19.81 20.37 6.72
C PRO A 42 -18.94 21.26 5.82
N ALA A 43 -19.22 22.56 5.78
CA ALA A 43 -18.47 23.51 4.96
C ALA A 43 -16.97 23.59 5.31
N GLN A 44 -16.62 23.33 6.56
CA GLN A 44 -15.24 23.28 7.05
C GLN A 44 -15.02 21.97 7.79
N PRO A 45 -14.71 20.88 7.07
CA PRO A 45 -14.53 19.55 7.65
C PRO A 45 -13.13 19.41 8.25
N ALA A 46 -12.85 20.16 9.31
CA ALA A 46 -11.57 20.18 10.00
C ALA A 46 -11.40 18.94 10.87
N TYR A 47 -10.19 18.37 10.87
CA TYR A 47 -9.87 17.22 11.69
C TYR A 47 -8.52 17.36 12.40
N ARG A 48 -8.35 16.60 13.49
CA ARG A 48 -7.07 16.31 14.12
C ARG A 48 -6.87 14.81 14.22
N PHE A 49 -5.62 14.37 14.29
CA PHE A 49 -5.35 12.97 14.61
C PHE A 49 -5.60 12.69 16.10
N GLU A 50 -6.18 11.52 16.35
CA GLU A 50 -6.37 10.95 17.68
C GLU A 50 -5.53 9.69 17.80
N ARG A 51 -4.79 9.55 18.90
CA ARG A 51 -3.92 8.42 19.18
C ARG A 51 -4.36 7.69 20.43
N LEU A 52 -4.45 6.37 20.34
CA LEU A 52 -4.58 5.52 21.51
C LEU A 52 -3.27 5.56 22.35
N PRO A 53 -3.34 5.20 23.64
CA PRO A 53 -2.13 5.08 24.47
C PRO A 53 -1.06 4.16 23.86
N SER A 54 -1.45 3.12 23.13
CA SER A 54 -0.56 2.20 22.42
C SER A 54 0.06 2.78 21.14
N GLN A 55 -0.43 3.91 20.65
CA GLN A 55 -0.02 4.56 19.39
C GLN A 55 0.90 5.78 19.61
N GLN A 56 1.67 5.79 20.69
CA GLN A 56 2.56 6.91 21.00
C GLN A 56 3.96 6.77 20.37
N ALA A 57 4.24 5.69 19.66
CA ALA A 57 5.53 5.47 19.02
C ALA A 57 5.74 6.41 17.81
N PRO A 58 7.01 6.77 17.48
CA PRO A 58 7.30 7.61 16.31
C PRO A 58 6.75 7.07 14.99
N ALA A 59 6.64 5.76 14.83
CA ALA A 59 6.04 5.11 13.65
C ALA A 59 4.59 5.54 13.40
N GLN A 60 3.84 5.89 14.45
CA GLN A 60 2.48 6.40 14.30
C GLN A 60 2.44 7.76 13.58
N ALA A 61 3.37 8.65 13.86
CA ALA A 61 3.46 9.94 13.17
C ALA A 61 3.74 9.77 11.67
N GLN A 62 4.55 8.77 11.32
CA GLN A 62 4.81 8.44 9.91
C GLN A 62 3.55 7.87 9.24
N LEU A 63 2.81 7.00 9.92
CA LEU A 63 1.56 6.47 9.42
C LEU A 63 0.51 7.56 9.19
N GLU A 64 0.39 8.52 10.10
CA GLU A 64 -0.48 9.68 9.96
C GLU A 64 -0.08 10.53 8.74
N ALA A 65 1.22 10.71 8.50
CA ALA A 65 1.70 11.42 7.32
C ALA A 65 1.32 10.72 6.01
N PHE A 66 1.27 9.39 5.98
CA PHE A 66 0.78 8.65 4.80
C PHE A 66 -0.73 8.82 4.58
N ALA A 67 -1.50 9.01 5.64
CA ALA A 67 -2.94 9.22 5.57
C ALA A 67 -3.34 10.67 5.25
N ASP A 68 -2.50 11.65 5.53
CA ASP A 68 -2.81 13.09 5.40
C ASP A 68 -3.22 13.47 3.97
N GLY A 69 -2.45 13.02 2.96
CA GLY A 69 -2.76 13.26 1.55
C GLY A 69 -4.11 12.66 1.11
N PRO A 70 -4.37 11.38 1.35
CA PRO A 70 -5.67 10.75 1.13
C PRO A 70 -6.85 11.44 1.84
N LEU A 71 -6.69 11.84 3.11
CA LEU A 71 -7.71 12.59 3.85
C LEU A 71 -7.99 13.96 3.21
N TYR A 72 -6.94 14.64 2.75
CA TYR A 72 -7.08 15.89 2.01
C TYR A 72 -7.85 15.70 0.70
N LYS A 73 -7.54 14.65 -0.07
CA LYS A 73 -8.27 14.29 -1.31
C LYS A 73 -9.75 13.95 -1.02
N ALA A 74 -10.02 13.31 0.11
CA ALA A 74 -11.37 13.01 0.57
C ALA A 74 -12.16 14.25 1.03
N GLY A 75 -11.54 15.43 1.05
CA GLY A 75 -12.18 16.70 1.39
C GLY A 75 -11.96 17.18 2.80
N LEU A 76 -11.30 16.41 3.65
CA LEU A 76 -10.98 16.80 5.03
C LEU A 76 -9.79 17.75 5.08
N ARG A 77 -9.74 18.59 6.11
CA ARG A 77 -8.65 19.59 6.31
C ARG A 77 -8.08 19.44 7.72
N ARG A 78 -6.79 19.27 7.80
CA ARG A 78 -6.13 19.19 9.11
C ARG A 78 -6.13 20.55 9.78
N ASP A 79 -6.72 20.62 10.96
CA ASP A 79 -6.70 21.80 11.84
C ASP A 79 -6.75 21.31 13.29
N ASP A 80 -5.59 21.32 13.93
CA ASP A 80 -5.45 20.87 15.32
C ASP A 80 -6.02 21.88 16.33
N ALA A 81 -6.25 23.14 15.91
CA ALA A 81 -6.76 24.21 16.76
C ALA A 81 -8.28 24.19 16.90
N SER A 82 -8.99 23.92 15.78
CA SER A 82 -10.47 23.98 15.74
C SER A 82 -11.06 22.78 15.00
N PRO A 83 -10.75 21.55 15.43
CA PRO A 83 -11.20 20.34 14.75
C PRO A 83 -12.70 20.09 15.00
N VAL A 84 -13.39 19.60 13.99
CA VAL A 84 -14.78 19.08 14.07
C VAL A 84 -14.73 17.54 14.28
N TYR A 85 -13.72 16.92 13.69
CA TYR A 85 -13.52 15.47 13.73
C TYR A 85 -12.20 15.10 14.39
N SER A 86 -12.17 13.93 15.00
CA SER A 86 -10.92 13.21 15.26
C SER A 86 -10.78 12.05 14.28
N VAL A 87 -9.56 11.85 13.77
CA VAL A 87 -9.22 10.79 12.85
C VAL A 87 -8.18 9.88 13.51
N GLN A 88 -8.53 8.63 13.67
CA GLN A 88 -7.61 7.59 14.12
C GLN A 88 -7.23 6.73 12.92
N VAL A 89 -5.94 6.52 12.73
CA VAL A 89 -5.40 5.62 11.70
C VAL A 89 -4.61 4.50 12.35
N ALA A 90 -4.70 3.33 11.75
CA ALA A 90 -3.92 2.16 12.16
C ALA A 90 -3.43 1.42 10.91
N ALA A 91 -2.31 0.74 11.04
CA ALA A 91 -1.83 -0.20 10.04
C ALA A 91 -1.31 -1.48 10.69
N ARG A 92 -1.49 -2.59 10.00
CA ARG A 92 -0.98 -3.90 10.35
C ARG A 92 -0.25 -4.50 9.16
N LEU A 93 0.93 -5.05 9.41
CA LEU A 93 1.73 -5.77 8.45
C LEU A 93 2.06 -7.15 9.02
N GLN A 94 1.72 -8.18 8.27
CA GLN A 94 2.03 -9.57 8.65
C GLN A 94 2.69 -10.28 7.48
N ARG A 95 3.80 -10.98 7.76
CA ARG A 95 4.35 -11.93 6.79
C ARG A 95 3.48 -13.20 6.80
N VAL A 96 3.03 -13.60 5.64
CA VAL A 96 2.21 -14.79 5.42
C VAL A 96 2.90 -15.73 4.43
N LEU A 97 2.45 -16.95 4.35
CA LEU A 97 2.92 -17.87 3.31
C LEU A 97 2.42 -17.38 1.95
N SER A 98 3.33 -17.40 0.97
CA SER A 98 2.95 -17.07 -0.41
C SER A 98 1.87 -18.04 -0.90
N PRO A 99 0.80 -17.58 -1.56
CA PRO A 99 -0.17 -18.46 -2.21
C PRO A 99 0.45 -19.30 -3.34
N TYR A 100 1.65 -18.92 -3.78
CA TYR A 100 2.46 -19.65 -4.76
C TYR A 100 3.50 -20.56 -4.10
N ALA A 101 3.55 -20.64 -2.75
CA ALA A 101 4.42 -21.58 -2.06
C ALA A 101 4.04 -23.01 -2.45
N SER A 102 4.96 -23.72 -3.09
CA SER A 102 4.71 -25.09 -3.50
C SER A 102 4.72 -25.99 -2.24
N PRO A 103 3.65 -26.76 -1.96
CA PRO A 103 3.64 -27.72 -0.86
C PRO A 103 4.74 -28.77 -0.99
N TRP A 104 5.29 -28.95 -2.19
CA TRP A 104 6.32 -29.93 -2.52
C TRP A 104 7.75 -29.47 -2.21
N ASN A 105 8.00 -28.18 -1.98
CA ASN A 105 9.33 -27.69 -1.63
C ASN A 105 9.76 -28.06 -0.21
N GLY A 106 8.84 -28.43 0.67
CA GLY A 106 9.13 -28.91 2.02
C GLY A 106 9.35 -30.42 2.14
N TRP A 107 8.96 -31.16 1.12
CA TRP A 107 9.18 -32.61 1.04
C TRP A 107 10.23 -32.89 -0.04
N GLY A 108 11.47 -32.49 0.22
CA GLY A 108 12.59 -32.87 -0.62
C GLY A 108 12.68 -34.38 -0.71
N TRP A 109 12.54 -34.88 -1.92
CA TRP A 109 12.76 -36.29 -2.29
C TRP A 109 14.20 -36.72 -2.08
N GLY A 110 14.90 -36.15 -1.11
CA GLY A 110 16.28 -36.42 -0.71
C GLY A 110 16.44 -37.28 0.54
N GLY A 111 15.36 -37.72 1.20
CA GLY A 111 15.42 -38.36 2.51
C GLY A 111 15.37 -39.90 2.57
N ALA A 112 15.23 -40.64 1.47
CA ALA A 112 14.98 -42.08 1.54
C ALA A 112 15.93 -43.01 0.75
N TRP A 113 16.74 -42.54 -0.15
CA TRP A 113 17.65 -43.40 -0.95
C TRP A 113 19.01 -42.79 -1.16
N GLY A 114 19.83 -42.71 -0.13
CA GLY A 114 21.17 -42.12 -0.29
C GLY A 114 22.16 -42.51 0.78
N MET A 115 22.22 -43.79 1.16
CA MET A 115 23.49 -44.39 1.66
C MET A 115 24.33 -44.71 0.44
N GLY A 116 25.20 -43.80 0.04
CA GLY A 116 26.15 -43.99 -1.04
C GLY A 116 27.29 -43.01 -0.90
N ALA A 117 28.43 -43.47 -0.37
CA ALA A 117 29.68 -42.73 -0.36
C ALA A 117 30.08 -42.36 -1.80
N GLY A 118 30.25 -41.06 -2.06
CA GLY A 118 30.72 -40.58 -3.35
C GLY A 118 31.35 -39.20 -3.20
N TRP A 119 32.66 -39.15 -3.29
CA TRP A 119 33.46 -37.94 -3.39
C TRP A 119 33.10 -37.24 -4.70
N GLY A 120 32.32 -36.16 -4.61
CA GLY A 120 31.95 -35.33 -5.76
C GLY A 120 31.96 -33.87 -5.37
N TRP A 121 32.88 -33.11 -5.88
CA TRP A 121 32.86 -31.65 -5.88
C TRP A 121 31.68 -31.20 -6.72
N GLY A 122 30.52 -30.96 -6.09
CA GLY A 122 29.30 -30.48 -6.69
C GLY A 122 28.95 -29.13 -6.12
N MET A 123 29.21 -28.04 -6.87
CA MET A 123 28.56 -26.73 -6.71
C MET A 123 27.09 -26.90 -7.04
N GLY A 124 26.32 -27.55 -6.22
CA GLY A 124 24.91 -27.79 -6.41
C GLY A 124 24.19 -27.76 -5.09
N GLY A 125 23.98 -26.58 -4.51
CA GLY A 125 23.38 -26.60 -3.19
C GLY A 125 22.91 -25.26 -2.61
N ALA A 126 22.70 -24.24 -3.39
CA ALA A 126 22.24 -22.96 -2.85
C ALA A 126 20.90 -22.47 -3.43
N TYR A 127 20.12 -23.36 -4.02
CA TYR A 127 18.72 -23.04 -4.38
C TYR A 127 17.74 -23.50 -3.29
N TRP A 128 18.11 -23.33 -2.01
CA TRP A 128 17.16 -23.50 -0.94
C TRP A 128 16.21 -22.31 -0.95
N GLY A 129 15.05 -22.49 -1.65
CA GLY A 129 13.82 -21.79 -1.40
C GLY A 129 13.94 -20.30 -1.14
N MET A 130 14.35 -19.49 -2.14
CA MET A 130 13.97 -18.09 -2.15
C MET A 130 12.46 -18.02 -2.39
N GLU A 131 11.65 -18.44 -1.41
CA GLU A 131 10.24 -18.12 -1.42
C GLU A 131 10.12 -16.59 -1.35
N THR A 132 9.56 -16.01 -2.39
CA THR A 132 9.25 -14.58 -2.38
C THR A 132 8.38 -14.32 -1.17
N PRO A 133 8.83 -13.47 -0.23
CA PRO A 133 8.04 -13.19 0.95
C PRO A 133 6.70 -12.60 0.53
N TRP A 134 5.63 -13.00 1.21
CA TRP A 134 4.28 -12.50 0.97
C TRP A 134 3.78 -11.80 2.22
N TYR A 135 3.11 -10.69 2.05
CA TYR A 135 2.69 -9.84 3.16
C TYR A 135 1.19 -9.57 3.06
N HIS A 136 0.51 -9.76 4.18
CA HIS A 136 -0.83 -9.26 4.40
C HIS A 136 -0.75 -7.90 5.07
N ARG A 137 -1.36 -6.90 4.47
CA ARG A 137 -1.42 -5.52 4.95
C ARG A 137 -2.86 -5.15 5.21
N GLU A 138 -3.07 -4.44 6.27
CA GLU A 138 -4.36 -3.87 6.59
C GLU A 138 -4.17 -2.44 7.08
N VAL A 139 -4.98 -1.51 6.60
CA VAL A 139 -5.10 -0.17 7.15
C VAL A 139 -6.53 0.06 7.62
N ALA A 140 -6.67 0.83 8.68
CA ALA A 140 -7.95 1.25 9.22
C ALA A 140 -8.00 2.76 9.37
N VAL A 141 -9.15 3.34 9.05
CA VAL A 141 -9.47 4.76 9.26
C VAL A 141 -10.76 4.84 10.05
N ILE A 142 -10.72 5.49 11.21
CA ILE A 142 -11.89 5.74 12.04
C ILE A 142 -12.02 7.24 12.20
N ILE A 143 -13.19 7.78 11.83
CA ILE A 143 -13.50 9.21 11.98
C ILE A 143 -14.62 9.34 13.01
N ARG A 144 -14.35 10.16 14.02
CA ARG A 144 -15.29 10.44 15.11
C ARG A 144 -15.65 11.91 15.08
N GLU A 145 -16.94 12.21 15.21
CA GLU A 145 -17.41 13.57 15.43
C GLU A 145 -17.15 13.98 16.88
N LEU A 146 -16.45 15.10 17.08
CA LEU A 146 -16.02 15.50 18.43
C LEU A 146 -17.18 15.99 19.29
N SER A 147 -18.20 16.64 18.70
CA SER A 147 -19.37 17.16 19.41
C SER A 147 -20.22 16.07 20.07
N SER A 148 -20.38 14.94 19.39
CA SER A 148 -21.22 13.81 19.83
C SER A 148 -20.40 12.62 20.33
N SER A 149 -19.08 12.63 20.11
CA SER A 149 -18.17 11.51 20.38
C SER A 149 -18.54 10.22 19.62
N ARG A 150 -19.37 10.29 18.58
CA ARG A 150 -19.80 9.12 17.80
C ARG A 150 -18.83 8.86 16.65
N VAL A 151 -18.57 7.58 16.38
CA VAL A 151 -17.94 7.17 15.13
C VAL A 151 -18.92 7.42 14.00
N VAL A 152 -18.51 8.24 13.05
CA VAL A 152 -19.33 8.63 11.89
C VAL A 152 -18.86 7.99 10.59
N PHE A 153 -17.62 7.51 10.57
CA PHE A 153 -17.05 6.76 9.47
C PHE A 153 -16.02 5.77 9.98
N GLU A 154 -16.05 4.57 9.43
CA GLU A 154 -15.07 3.51 9.68
C GLU A 154 -14.78 2.81 8.37
N SER A 155 -13.51 2.58 8.07
CA SER A 155 -13.10 1.85 6.86
C SER A 155 -11.85 1.04 7.11
N HIS A 156 -11.83 -0.14 6.48
CA HIS A 156 -10.69 -1.06 6.45
C HIS A 156 -10.34 -1.34 5.00
N ALA A 157 -9.07 -1.29 4.67
CA ALA A 157 -8.55 -1.74 3.39
C ALA A 157 -7.46 -2.78 3.62
N ALA A 158 -7.59 -3.94 2.98
CA ALA A 158 -6.64 -5.04 3.05
C ALA A 158 -6.04 -5.31 1.67
N ASN A 159 -4.74 -5.59 1.64
CA ASN A 159 -3.99 -5.95 0.45
C ASN A 159 -3.00 -7.08 0.76
N ASP A 160 -2.89 -8.02 -0.17
CA ASP A 160 -1.93 -9.12 -0.11
C ASP A 160 -0.93 -9.00 -1.26
N GLY A 161 0.36 -9.13 -0.97
CA GLY A 161 1.37 -9.03 -2.03
C GLY A 161 2.82 -9.22 -1.56
N PRO A 162 3.76 -9.28 -2.53
CA PRO A 162 5.19 -9.49 -2.26
C PRO A 162 5.90 -8.21 -1.77
N TRP A 163 5.23 -7.07 -1.76
CA TRP A 163 5.80 -5.79 -1.42
C TRP A 163 6.03 -5.65 0.09
N LEU A 164 7.11 -5.02 0.49
CA LEU A 164 7.33 -4.59 1.87
C LEU A 164 6.53 -3.30 2.18
N ASP A 165 6.72 -2.77 3.40
CA ASP A 165 6.18 -1.52 3.92
C ASP A 165 6.69 -0.29 3.14
N ASP A 166 6.22 -0.11 1.92
CA ASP A 166 6.50 1.07 1.12
C ASP A 166 5.51 2.18 1.50
N ALA A 167 6.02 3.40 1.68
CA ALA A 167 5.22 4.59 1.94
C ALA A 167 4.11 4.79 0.90
N GLU A 168 4.42 4.53 -0.37
CA GLU A 168 3.47 4.64 -1.48
C GLU A 168 2.35 3.61 -1.38
N VAL A 169 2.66 2.39 -0.91
CA VAL A 169 1.67 1.32 -0.71
C VAL A 169 0.69 1.71 0.38
N PHE A 170 1.17 2.18 1.54
CA PHE A 170 0.28 2.60 2.62
C PHE A 170 -0.56 3.82 2.25
N ALA A 171 0.02 4.81 1.56
CA ALA A 171 -0.73 5.96 1.07
C ALA A 171 -1.85 5.54 0.09
N ALA A 172 -1.56 4.62 -0.83
CA ALA A 172 -2.54 4.07 -1.76
C ALA A 172 -3.63 3.26 -1.03
N MET A 173 -3.28 2.51 0.01
CA MET A 173 -4.26 1.79 0.83
C MET A 173 -5.19 2.73 1.59
N PHE A 174 -4.68 3.85 2.14
CA PHE A 174 -5.53 4.88 2.74
C PHE A 174 -6.42 5.57 1.71
N GLU A 175 -5.92 5.81 0.50
CA GLU A 175 -6.73 6.33 -0.60
C GLU A 175 -7.88 5.36 -0.95
N ALA A 176 -7.59 4.06 -1.04
CA ALA A 176 -8.60 3.02 -1.24
C ALA A 176 -9.62 2.99 -0.10
N ALA A 177 -9.18 3.05 1.16
CA ALA A 177 -10.06 3.05 2.33
C ALA A 177 -11.02 4.25 2.35
N LEU A 178 -10.59 5.39 1.83
CA LEU A 178 -11.38 6.63 1.78
C LEU A 178 -12.18 6.79 0.49
N GLN A 179 -12.07 5.86 -0.46
CA GLN A 179 -12.81 5.96 -1.71
C GLN A 179 -14.32 5.92 -1.46
N GLY A 180 -15.03 6.91 -2.01
CA GLY A 180 -16.46 7.09 -1.84
C GLY A 180 -16.85 7.81 -0.54
N PHE A 181 -15.89 8.24 0.30
CA PHE A 181 -16.17 9.08 1.45
C PHE A 181 -16.87 10.40 1.00
N PRO A 182 -17.90 10.91 1.69
CA PRO A 182 -18.44 10.42 2.97
C PRO A 182 -19.50 9.31 2.85
N GLN A 183 -19.92 8.93 1.64
CA GLN A 183 -20.98 7.96 1.39
C GLN A 183 -20.44 6.77 0.56
N PRO A 184 -19.66 5.88 1.17
CA PRO A 184 -19.13 4.72 0.47
C PRO A 184 -20.26 3.76 0.08
N PRO A 185 -20.10 3.00 -1.02
CA PRO A 185 -20.99 1.89 -1.33
C PRO A 185 -21.05 0.88 -0.18
N ALA A 186 -22.22 0.29 0.03
CA ALA A 186 -22.41 -0.72 1.06
C ALA A 186 -21.73 -2.05 0.71
N GLY A 187 -21.15 -2.70 1.72
CA GLY A 187 -20.54 -4.01 1.63
C GLY A 187 -19.08 -3.99 1.17
N PRO A 188 -18.42 -5.18 1.20
CA PRO A 188 -17.06 -5.35 0.75
C PRO A 188 -16.94 -5.09 -0.76
N ARG A 189 -15.86 -4.42 -1.17
CA ARG A 189 -15.55 -4.12 -2.56
C ARG A 189 -14.07 -4.14 -2.85
N ARG A 190 -13.72 -4.44 -4.09
CA ARG A 190 -12.36 -4.27 -4.59
C ARG A 190 -12.15 -2.82 -5.05
N VAL A 191 -11.03 -2.26 -4.68
CA VAL A 191 -10.59 -0.91 -5.06
C VAL A 191 -9.15 -0.98 -5.53
N ASP A 192 -8.93 -0.68 -6.79
CA ASP A 192 -7.62 -0.72 -7.42
C ASP A 192 -7.06 0.71 -7.46
N ILE A 193 -5.91 0.94 -6.85
CA ILE A 193 -5.21 2.23 -6.83
C ILE A 193 -3.91 2.12 -7.61
N PRO A 194 -3.66 2.98 -8.61
CA PRO A 194 -2.40 3.01 -9.31
C PRO A 194 -1.29 3.55 -8.40
N VAL A 195 -0.19 2.80 -8.31
CA VAL A 195 1.02 3.20 -7.60
C VAL A 195 2.12 3.40 -8.63
N GLY A 196 2.69 4.63 -8.69
CA GLY A 196 3.82 4.95 -9.54
C GLY A 196 5.15 4.61 -8.86
N ARG A 197 6.10 4.11 -9.62
CA ARG A 197 7.51 4.04 -9.22
C ARG A 197 8.30 5.01 -10.07
#